data_712cd2ad8ab59cf5a2b4f0b90650e428
#
_entry.id   712cd2ad8ab59cf5a2b4f0b90650e428
#
_cell.length_a   1.000
_cell.length_b   1.000
_cell.length_c   1.000
_cell.angle_alpha   90.00
_cell.angle_beta   90.00
_cell.angle_gamma   90.00
#
_symmetry.space_group_name_H-M   'P 1'
#
loop_
_entity.id
_entity.type
_entity.pdbx_description
1 polymer ?
#
loop_
_entity_poly.entity_id
_entity_poly.type
_entity_poly.pdbx_seq_one_letter_code
_entity_poly.pdbx_strand_id
1 'polypeptide(L)'
;EEFGDASQERRTEIRGEFATLVEQIQKLIVPLKDAALLAYKGKPNANEKVVEVLLSAAMSKISEDEYSGAEEILQLLITNECPAMGVNDLAGITAFSQNRFDDAQTYLEKAKEEGALSSDGNRALQSLPATKEKYARELAFQKSPENTTLPQVRLQTTQGDLLIELFENEAPNTVANFISLVEQKYYDGLTFHRVLPGFMAQGGCPIGNGSGGPGYKIPCECGEENHRHHFAGTLSMAHAGKDTGGSQFFMTFRPTPHLDGKHTVFGRVVEGWTTLGELQSINPNQPTRQQPDKILQATVVRKSERDYKPNKVD
;
A
#
# COMPACT_ATOMS: atom_id res chain seq x y z
N GLU A 1 -16.73 -28.41 -10.35
CA GLU A 1 -17.48 -29.65 -9.97
C GLU A 1 -16.54 -30.85 -9.85
N GLU A 2 -15.63 -31.11 -10.80
CA GLU A 2 -14.68 -32.24 -10.76
C GLU A 2 -13.74 -32.26 -9.55
N PHE A 3 -13.44 -31.10 -8.93
CA PHE A 3 -12.48 -31.03 -7.83
C PHE A 3 -13.03 -31.54 -6.49
N GLY A 4 -14.35 -31.47 -6.27
CA GLY A 4 -15.01 -31.88 -5.03
C GLY A 4 -14.95 -33.39 -4.78
N ASP A 5 -15.15 -34.20 -5.80
CA ASP A 5 -15.25 -35.67 -5.73
C ASP A 5 -13.99 -36.42 -6.20
N ALA A 6 -12.93 -35.70 -6.57
CA ALA A 6 -11.70 -36.29 -7.09
C ALA A 6 -10.84 -36.93 -6.01
N SER A 7 -10.13 -38.01 -6.35
CA SER A 7 -9.07 -38.60 -5.52
C SER A 7 -7.95 -37.57 -5.23
N GLN A 8 -7.16 -37.81 -4.20
CA GLN A 8 -6.07 -36.91 -3.82
C GLN A 8 -5.03 -36.73 -4.93
N GLU A 9 -4.77 -37.78 -5.71
CA GLU A 9 -3.89 -37.73 -6.89
C GLU A 9 -4.49 -36.83 -7.99
N ARG A 10 -5.76 -37.00 -8.32
CA ARG A 10 -6.45 -36.18 -9.33
C ARG A 10 -6.54 -34.70 -8.93
N ARG A 11 -6.72 -34.42 -7.64
CA ARG A 11 -6.69 -33.04 -7.12
C ARG A 11 -5.30 -32.39 -7.28
N THR A 12 -4.23 -33.18 -7.10
CA THR A 12 -2.85 -32.69 -7.28
C THR A 12 -2.55 -32.41 -8.75
N GLU A 13 -3.01 -33.28 -9.63
CA GLU A 13 -2.89 -33.13 -11.10
C GLU A 13 -3.64 -31.88 -11.60
N ILE A 14 -4.91 -31.73 -11.22
CA ILE A 14 -5.73 -30.55 -11.54
C ILE A 14 -5.07 -29.24 -11.06
N ARG A 15 -4.50 -29.23 -9.85
CA ARG A 15 -3.76 -28.09 -9.34
C ARG A 15 -2.50 -27.78 -10.17
N GLY A 16 -1.81 -28.80 -10.63
CA GLY A 16 -0.64 -28.66 -11.52
C GLY A 16 -1.03 -28.08 -12.88
N GLU A 17 -2.07 -28.62 -13.49
CA GLU A 17 -2.62 -28.10 -14.75
C GLU A 17 -3.08 -26.65 -14.63
N PHE A 18 -3.80 -26.33 -13.55
CA PHE A 18 -4.26 -24.98 -13.28
C PHE A 18 -3.10 -24.00 -13.09
N ALA A 19 -2.08 -24.39 -12.31
CA ALA A 19 -0.88 -23.56 -12.12
C ALA A 19 -0.14 -23.29 -13.44
N THR A 20 -0.03 -24.30 -14.30
CA THR A 20 0.57 -24.17 -15.64
C THR A 20 -0.23 -23.22 -16.51
N LEU A 21 -1.56 -23.36 -16.50
CA LEU A 21 -2.44 -22.49 -17.26
C LEU A 21 -2.36 -21.03 -16.79
N VAL A 22 -2.34 -20.81 -15.48
CA VAL A 22 -2.16 -19.47 -14.90
C VAL A 22 -0.83 -18.85 -15.34
N GLU A 23 0.26 -19.62 -15.31
CA GLU A 23 1.56 -19.15 -15.80
C GLU A 23 1.54 -18.78 -17.29
N GLN A 24 0.88 -19.59 -18.11
CA GLN A 24 0.72 -19.30 -19.54
C GLN A 24 -0.11 -18.02 -19.76
N ILE A 25 -1.19 -17.85 -19.02
CA ILE A 25 -2.02 -16.63 -19.08
C ILE A 25 -1.19 -15.41 -18.67
N GLN A 26 -0.44 -15.49 -17.58
CA GLN A 26 0.41 -14.38 -17.12
C GLN A 26 1.45 -13.96 -18.17
N LYS A 27 2.06 -14.92 -18.87
CA LYS A 27 2.99 -14.63 -19.99
C LYS A 27 2.34 -13.91 -21.16
N LEU A 28 1.03 -14.02 -21.33
CA LEU A 28 0.28 -13.37 -22.41
C LEU A 28 -0.26 -11.99 -22.00
N ILE A 29 -0.47 -11.73 -20.73
CA ILE A 29 -1.08 -10.48 -20.24
C ILE A 29 -0.22 -9.27 -20.62
N VAL A 30 1.10 -9.31 -20.38
CA VAL A 30 1.99 -8.19 -20.68
C VAL A 30 2.04 -7.85 -22.17
N PRO A 31 2.32 -8.82 -23.09
CA PRO A 31 2.29 -8.53 -24.51
C PRO A 31 0.92 -8.08 -25.03
N LEU A 32 -0.17 -8.61 -24.47
CA LEU A 32 -1.53 -8.22 -24.85
C LEU A 32 -1.81 -6.77 -24.44
N LYS A 33 -1.44 -6.37 -23.23
CA LYS A 33 -1.56 -4.99 -22.75
C LYS A 33 -0.74 -4.03 -23.62
N ASP A 34 0.50 -4.37 -23.94
CA ASP A 34 1.38 -3.52 -24.75
C ASP A 34 0.87 -3.37 -26.19
N ALA A 35 0.37 -4.45 -26.77
CA ALA A 35 -0.30 -4.42 -28.08
C ALA A 35 -1.59 -3.57 -28.05
N ALA A 36 -2.39 -3.68 -26.98
CA ALA A 36 -3.59 -2.88 -26.80
C ALA A 36 -3.26 -1.39 -26.65
N LEU A 37 -2.23 -1.04 -25.86
CA LEU A 37 -1.76 0.35 -25.73
C LEU A 37 -1.32 0.93 -27.07
N LEU A 38 -0.55 0.18 -27.85
CA LEU A 38 -0.10 0.60 -29.16
C LEU A 38 -1.27 0.81 -30.12
N ALA A 39 -2.20 -0.15 -30.16
CA ALA A 39 -3.40 -0.09 -31.00
C ALA A 39 -4.29 1.10 -30.62
N TYR A 40 -4.49 1.33 -29.32
CA TYR A 40 -5.29 2.44 -28.80
C TYR A 40 -4.67 3.80 -29.14
N LYS A 41 -3.35 3.97 -28.92
CA LYS A 41 -2.62 5.20 -29.27
C LYS A 41 -2.68 5.49 -30.77
N GLY A 42 -2.65 4.46 -31.62
CA GLY A 42 -2.76 4.61 -33.07
C GLY A 42 -4.16 5.04 -33.53
N LYS A 43 -5.20 4.54 -32.89
CA LYS A 43 -6.61 4.86 -33.23
C LYS A 43 -7.49 4.75 -31.98
N PRO A 44 -7.59 5.82 -31.17
CA PRO A 44 -8.40 5.81 -29.94
C PRO A 44 -9.86 5.44 -30.22
N ASN A 45 -10.45 4.69 -29.28
CA ASN A 45 -11.86 4.29 -29.27
C ASN A 45 -12.35 3.48 -30.49
N ALA A 46 -11.45 3.06 -31.38
CA ALA A 46 -11.84 2.37 -32.62
C ALA A 46 -12.24 0.90 -32.43
N ASN A 47 -11.82 0.28 -31.33
CA ASN A 47 -12.07 -1.14 -31.07
C ASN A 47 -12.39 -1.35 -29.58
N GLU A 48 -13.62 -1.77 -29.31
CA GLU A 48 -14.14 -2.02 -27.98
C GLU A 48 -13.31 -3.06 -27.20
N LYS A 49 -12.86 -4.14 -27.87
CA LYS A 49 -12.02 -5.17 -27.23
C LYS A 49 -10.67 -4.62 -26.77
N VAL A 50 -10.09 -3.65 -27.47
CA VAL A 50 -8.87 -2.98 -27.05
C VAL A 50 -9.12 -2.19 -25.76
N VAL A 51 -10.25 -1.50 -25.69
CA VAL A 51 -10.66 -0.75 -24.47
C VAL A 51 -10.89 -1.71 -23.31
N GLU A 52 -11.58 -2.83 -23.51
CA GLU A 52 -11.79 -3.88 -22.49
C GLU A 52 -10.47 -4.41 -21.93
N VAL A 53 -9.49 -4.68 -22.80
CA VAL A 53 -8.15 -5.14 -22.38
C VAL A 53 -7.46 -4.07 -21.53
N LEU A 54 -7.54 -2.79 -21.91
CA LEU A 54 -6.94 -1.69 -21.15
C LEU A 54 -7.62 -1.50 -19.79
N LEU A 55 -8.95 -1.57 -19.73
CA LEU A 55 -9.69 -1.50 -18.45
C LEU A 55 -9.34 -2.70 -17.56
N SER A 56 -9.29 -3.90 -18.10
CA SER A 56 -8.88 -5.10 -17.34
C SER A 56 -7.45 -4.97 -16.82
N ALA A 57 -6.54 -4.41 -17.61
CA ALA A 57 -5.16 -4.16 -17.17
C ALA A 57 -5.10 -3.10 -16.07
N ALA A 58 -5.89 -2.02 -16.14
CA ALA A 58 -5.98 -1.03 -15.08
C ALA A 58 -6.56 -1.63 -13.78
N MET A 59 -7.60 -2.45 -13.88
CA MET A 59 -8.19 -3.16 -12.73
C MET A 59 -7.18 -4.12 -12.07
N SER A 60 -6.41 -4.88 -12.86
CA SER A 60 -5.35 -5.75 -12.33
C SER A 60 -4.33 -4.95 -11.53
N LYS A 61 -3.85 -3.84 -12.10
CA LYS A 61 -2.89 -2.95 -11.42
C LYS A 61 -3.43 -2.36 -10.12
N ILE A 62 -4.69 -1.92 -10.10
CA ILE A 62 -5.35 -1.45 -8.89
C ILE A 62 -5.42 -2.57 -7.82
N SER A 63 -5.71 -3.80 -8.22
CA SER A 63 -5.77 -4.95 -7.32
C SER A 63 -4.41 -5.37 -6.76
N GLU A 64 -3.32 -4.95 -7.40
CA GLU A 64 -1.93 -5.19 -7.03
C GLU A 64 -1.27 -3.96 -6.36
N ASP A 65 -2.06 -2.91 -6.05
CA ASP A 65 -1.60 -1.63 -5.50
C ASP A 65 -0.62 -0.84 -6.42
N GLU A 66 -0.53 -1.20 -7.69
CA GLU A 66 0.23 -0.48 -8.72
C GLU A 66 -0.56 0.72 -9.28
N TYR A 67 -0.92 1.65 -8.44
CA TYR A 67 -1.79 2.78 -8.80
C TYR A 67 -1.18 3.68 -9.89
N SER A 68 0.13 3.87 -9.93
CA SER A 68 0.79 4.67 -10.97
C SER A 68 0.61 4.06 -12.36
N GLY A 69 0.79 2.74 -12.47
CA GLY A 69 0.58 2.04 -13.74
C GLY A 69 -0.90 1.98 -14.16
N ALA A 70 -1.83 1.92 -13.22
CA ALA A 70 -3.25 2.04 -13.50
C ALA A 70 -3.61 3.46 -14.00
N GLU A 71 -3.05 4.49 -13.35
CA GLU A 71 -3.25 5.89 -13.72
C GLU A 71 -2.83 6.18 -15.16
N GLU A 72 -1.67 5.69 -15.61
CA GLU A 72 -1.21 5.88 -16.98
C GLU A 72 -2.23 5.39 -18.02
N ILE A 73 -2.81 4.21 -17.78
CA ILE A 73 -3.83 3.63 -18.65
C ILE A 73 -5.11 4.46 -18.61
N LEU A 74 -5.60 4.78 -17.41
CA LEU A 74 -6.86 5.49 -17.22
C LEU A 74 -6.78 6.92 -17.74
N GLN A 75 -5.66 7.61 -17.55
CA GLN A 75 -5.44 8.95 -18.09
C GLN A 75 -5.44 8.96 -19.64
N LEU A 76 -4.87 7.90 -20.26
CA LEU A 76 -4.92 7.75 -21.71
C LEU A 76 -6.38 7.61 -22.20
N LEU A 77 -7.20 6.81 -21.50
CA LEU A 77 -8.63 6.64 -21.84
C LEU A 77 -9.41 7.94 -21.65
N ILE A 78 -9.20 8.65 -20.53
CA ILE A 78 -9.87 9.92 -20.21
C ILE A 78 -9.51 11.02 -21.22
N THR A 79 -8.21 11.17 -21.54
CA THR A 79 -7.74 12.19 -22.50
C THR A 79 -8.34 12.01 -23.89
N ASN A 80 -8.66 10.78 -24.27
CA ASN A 80 -9.31 10.46 -25.55
C ASN A 80 -10.83 10.33 -25.44
N GLU A 81 -11.43 10.84 -24.36
CA GLU A 81 -12.89 10.83 -24.17
C GLU A 81 -13.51 9.44 -24.37
N CYS A 82 -12.86 8.39 -23.82
CA CYS A 82 -13.32 7.02 -23.97
C CYS A 82 -14.75 6.85 -23.42
N PRO A 83 -15.71 6.37 -24.21
CA PRO A 83 -17.10 6.24 -23.79
C PRO A 83 -17.37 5.02 -22.89
N ALA A 84 -16.36 4.19 -22.63
CA ALA A 84 -16.55 2.98 -21.85
C ALA A 84 -16.91 3.28 -20.40
N MET A 85 -17.96 2.61 -19.92
CA MET A 85 -18.39 2.72 -18.52
C MET A 85 -17.27 2.23 -17.58
N GLY A 86 -17.16 2.86 -16.42
CA GLY A 86 -16.21 2.48 -15.37
C GLY A 86 -14.83 3.16 -15.46
N VAL A 87 -14.50 3.85 -16.55
CA VAL A 87 -13.22 4.60 -16.67
C VAL A 87 -13.09 5.62 -15.53
N ASN A 88 -14.14 6.42 -15.30
CA ASN A 88 -14.15 7.45 -14.26
C ASN A 88 -14.18 6.84 -12.85
N ASP A 89 -14.87 5.71 -12.63
CA ASP A 89 -14.90 5.02 -11.35
C ASP A 89 -13.50 4.50 -10.96
N LEU A 90 -12.83 3.81 -11.88
CA LEU A 90 -11.46 3.31 -11.67
C LEU A 90 -10.46 4.46 -11.48
N ALA A 91 -10.59 5.55 -12.24
CA ALA A 91 -9.74 6.72 -12.07
C ALA A 91 -9.93 7.38 -10.70
N GLY A 92 -11.18 7.47 -10.25
CA GLY A 92 -11.51 8.01 -8.93
C GLY A 92 -10.97 7.15 -7.79
N ILE A 93 -11.09 5.81 -7.87
CA ILE A 93 -10.52 4.87 -6.90
C ILE A 93 -8.98 5.00 -6.90
N THR A 94 -8.36 5.08 -8.07
CA THR A 94 -6.91 5.24 -8.22
C THR A 94 -6.42 6.55 -7.57
N ALA A 95 -7.07 7.67 -7.88
CA ALA A 95 -6.74 8.97 -7.31
C ALA A 95 -6.94 9.00 -5.78
N PHE A 96 -8.03 8.41 -5.27
CA PHE A 96 -8.28 8.27 -3.83
C PHE A 96 -7.16 7.50 -3.15
N SER A 97 -6.73 6.38 -3.75
CA SER A 97 -5.67 5.53 -3.21
C SER A 97 -4.29 6.20 -3.22
N GLN A 98 -4.11 7.23 -4.04
CA GLN A 98 -2.88 8.05 -4.11
C GLN A 98 -2.97 9.36 -3.31
N ASN A 99 -3.95 9.53 -2.42
CA ASN A 99 -4.22 10.75 -1.64
C ASN A 99 -4.56 12.00 -2.50
N ARG A 100 -4.96 11.81 -3.77
CA ARG A 100 -5.39 12.88 -4.68
C ARG A 100 -6.90 13.06 -4.59
N PHE A 101 -7.37 13.57 -3.45
CA PHE A 101 -8.80 13.57 -3.10
C PHE A 101 -9.66 14.53 -3.93
N ASP A 102 -9.08 15.61 -4.46
CA ASP A 102 -9.82 16.53 -5.36
C ASP A 102 -10.06 15.87 -6.72
N ASP A 103 -9.04 15.21 -7.29
CA ASP A 103 -9.17 14.43 -8.52
C ASP A 103 -10.15 13.27 -8.32
N ALA A 104 -10.03 12.55 -7.18
CA ALA A 104 -10.93 11.46 -6.84
C ALA A 104 -12.39 11.92 -6.79
N GLN A 105 -12.65 13.07 -6.18
CA GLN A 105 -14.00 13.64 -6.15
C GLN A 105 -14.52 13.88 -7.56
N THR A 106 -13.75 14.55 -8.40
CA THR A 106 -14.12 14.88 -9.78
C THR A 106 -14.50 13.64 -10.58
N TYR A 107 -13.65 12.61 -10.53
CA TYR A 107 -13.88 11.37 -11.27
C TYR A 107 -15.06 10.55 -10.71
N LEU A 108 -15.19 10.44 -9.39
CA LEU A 108 -16.27 9.65 -8.77
C LEU A 108 -17.63 10.32 -8.91
N GLU A 109 -17.71 11.65 -8.86
CA GLU A 109 -18.93 12.39 -9.16
C GLU A 109 -19.38 12.15 -10.62
N LYS A 110 -18.43 12.19 -11.57
CA LYS A 110 -18.71 11.89 -12.96
C LYS A 110 -19.15 10.43 -13.17
N ALA A 111 -18.49 9.47 -12.54
CA ALA A 111 -18.90 8.05 -12.57
C ALA A 111 -20.32 7.86 -12.00
N LYS A 112 -20.69 8.63 -10.96
CA LYS A 112 -22.04 8.62 -10.40
C LYS A 112 -23.08 9.15 -11.36
N GLU A 113 -22.79 10.24 -12.08
CA GLU A 113 -23.66 10.82 -13.11
C GLU A 113 -23.86 9.84 -14.29
N GLU A 114 -22.80 9.10 -14.65
CA GLU A 114 -22.81 8.05 -15.68
C GLU A 114 -23.54 6.78 -15.24
N GLY A 115 -23.92 6.65 -13.95
CA GLY A 115 -24.49 5.42 -13.39
C GLY A 115 -23.53 4.25 -13.32
N ALA A 116 -22.20 4.52 -13.35
CA ALA A 116 -21.12 3.55 -13.42
C ALA A 116 -20.32 3.39 -12.11
N LEU A 117 -20.85 3.94 -11.00
CA LEU A 117 -20.15 3.94 -9.71
C LEU A 117 -20.19 2.54 -9.08
N SER A 118 -19.02 1.95 -8.84
CA SER A 118 -18.88 0.67 -8.13
C SER A 118 -19.13 0.81 -6.62
N SER A 119 -19.20 -0.31 -5.91
CA SER A 119 -19.28 -0.31 -4.44
C SER A 119 -18.06 0.34 -3.78
N ASP A 120 -16.87 0.18 -4.37
CA ASP A 120 -15.63 0.77 -3.87
C ASP A 120 -15.58 2.26 -4.16
N GLY A 121 -15.93 2.68 -5.38
CA GLY A 121 -16.06 4.08 -5.74
C GLY A 121 -17.10 4.81 -4.89
N ASN A 122 -18.24 4.18 -4.62
CA ASN A 122 -19.27 4.76 -3.75
C ASN A 122 -18.76 4.94 -2.31
N ARG A 123 -18.05 3.95 -1.75
CA ARG A 123 -17.44 4.08 -0.42
C ARG A 123 -16.40 5.19 -0.37
N ALA A 124 -15.55 5.27 -1.39
CA ALA A 124 -14.57 6.34 -1.51
C ALA A 124 -15.26 7.70 -1.56
N LEU A 125 -16.24 7.89 -2.43
CA LEU A 125 -16.99 9.14 -2.59
C LEU A 125 -17.68 9.57 -1.28
N GLN A 126 -18.33 8.65 -0.57
CA GLN A 126 -18.96 8.93 0.71
C GLN A 126 -17.97 9.35 1.81
N SER A 127 -16.74 8.82 1.79
CA SER A 127 -15.71 9.12 2.78
C SER A 127 -14.95 10.42 2.49
N LEU A 128 -14.99 10.93 1.25
CA LEU A 128 -14.19 12.08 0.78
C LEU A 128 -14.30 13.32 1.67
N PRO A 129 -15.48 13.79 2.12
CA PRO A 129 -15.55 15.01 2.93
C PRO A 129 -14.70 14.92 4.19
N ALA A 130 -14.87 13.87 4.98
CA ALA A 130 -14.10 13.66 6.20
C ALA A 130 -12.62 13.37 5.92
N THR A 131 -12.32 12.67 4.82
CA THR A 131 -10.94 12.37 4.42
C THR A 131 -10.19 13.63 4.01
N LYS A 132 -10.83 14.53 3.25
CA LYS A 132 -10.24 15.82 2.83
C LYS A 132 -9.96 16.72 4.02
N GLU A 133 -10.85 16.79 5.00
CA GLU A 133 -10.64 17.56 6.24
C GLU A 133 -9.39 17.06 6.99
N LYS A 134 -9.29 15.75 7.20
CA LYS A 134 -8.12 15.12 7.84
C LYS A 134 -6.84 15.35 7.03
N TYR A 135 -6.92 15.27 5.70
CA TYR A 135 -5.76 15.47 4.83
C TYR A 135 -5.30 16.92 4.80
N ALA A 136 -6.20 17.88 4.89
CA ALA A 136 -5.84 19.29 5.04
C ALA A 136 -4.98 19.51 6.31
N ARG A 137 -5.32 18.84 7.43
CA ARG A 137 -4.52 18.83 8.65
C ARG A 137 -3.14 18.17 8.41
N GLU A 138 -3.10 17.04 7.69
CA GLU A 138 -1.86 16.36 7.33
C GLU A 138 -0.94 17.29 6.49
N LEU A 139 -1.49 18.00 5.51
CA LEU A 139 -0.73 18.97 4.71
C LEU A 139 -0.24 20.16 5.54
N ALA A 140 -1.00 20.57 6.57
CA ALA A 140 -0.56 21.61 7.50
C ALA A 140 0.65 21.13 8.33
N PHE A 141 0.65 19.90 8.82
CA PHE A 141 1.82 19.31 9.48
C PHE A 141 3.04 19.27 8.56
N GLN A 142 2.86 18.84 7.30
CA GLN A 142 3.97 18.77 6.33
C GLN A 142 4.60 20.14 6.02
N LYS A 143 3.81 21.21 6.10
CA LYS A 143 4.26 22.59 5.86
C LYS A 143 4.76 23.30 7.11
N SER A 144 4.60 22.70 8.29
CA SER A 144 5.07 23.29 9.54
C SER A 144 6.60 23.43 9.54
N PRO A 145 7.16 24.58 9.94
CA PRO A 145 8.61 24.75 10.04
C PRO A 145 9.30 23.68 10.91
N GLU A 146 8.61 23.18 11.92
CA GLU A 146 9.11 22.15 12.84
C GLU A 146 9.32 20.79 12.14
N ASN A 147 8.64 20.57 11.02
CA ASN A 147 8.65 19.32 10.27
C ASN A 147 9.50 19.39 8.98
N THR A 148 10.25 20.46 8.74
CA THR A 148 11.08 20.60 7.54
C THR A 148 12.35 19.75 7.53
N THR A 149 12.79 19.29 8.70
CA THR A 149 14.05 18.54 8.89
C THR A 149 13.85 17.22 9.64
N LEU A 150 12.68 16.60 9.47
CA LEU A 150 12.35 15.34 10.14
C LEU A 150 13.37 14.23 9.82
N PRO A 151 13.62 13.30 10.74
CA PRO A 151 14.50 12.16 10.52
C PRO A 151 14.05 11.31 9.33
N GLN A 152 15.01 10.69 8.67
CA GLN A 152 14.75 9.81 7.53
C GLN A 152 15.51 8.49 7.66
N VAL A 153 14.83 7.41 7.31
CA VAL A 153 15.38 6.05 7.25
C VAL A 153 15.19 5.50 5.84
N ARG A 154 16.23 4.89 5.30
CA ARG A 154 16.18 4.11 4.07
C ARG A 154 16.04 2.64 4.41
N LEU A 155 15.04 1.98 3.84
CA LEU A 155 14.91 0.53 3.82
C LEU A 155 15.30 0.04 2.43
N GLN A 156 16.42 -0.63 2.30
CA GLN A 156 16.79 -1.38 1.08
C GLN A 156 16.07 -2.73 1.14
N THR A 157 15.20 -2.98 0.18
CA THR A 157 14.43 -4.22 0.11
C THR A 157 14.82 -5.06 -1.09
N THR A 158 14.30 -6.27 -1.18
CA THR A 158 14.47 -7.14 -2.37
C THR A 158 13.80 -6.60 -3.63
N GLN A 159 12.86 -5.64 -3.50
CA GLN A 159 12.18 -4.98 -4.63
C GLN A 159 12.75 -3.60 -4.96
N GLY A 160 13.63 -3.05 -4.10
CA GLY A 160 14.22 -1.72 -4.25
C GLY A 160 14.24 -0.95 -2.94
N ASP A 161 14.51 0.34 -3.03
CA ASP A 161 14.64 1.22 -1.87
C ASP A 161 13.32 1.94 -1.54
N LEU A 162 13.08 2.08 -0.24
CA LEU A 162 12.04 2.92 0.34
C LEU A 162 12.72 3.99 1.19
N LEU A 163 12.43 5.28 0.96
CA LEU A 163 12.83 6.36 1.84
C LEU A 163 11.63 6.76 2.70
N ILE A 164 11.83 6.73 4.01
CA ILE A 164 10.78 6.98 5.00
C ILE A 164 11.15 8.20 5.82
N GLU A 165 10.25 9.15 5.93
CA GLU A 165 10.32 10.30 6.82
C GLU A 165 9.59 9.98 8.12
N LEU A 166 10.17 10.31 9.28
CA LEU A 166 9.66 9.93 10.60
C LEU A 166 9.13 11.14 11.37
N PHE A 167 7.96 11.01 11.96
CA PHE A 167 7.23 12.07 12.64
C PHE A 167 7.64 12.17 14.12
N GLU A 168 8.88 12.62 14.36
CA GLU A 168 9.44 12.67 15.73
C GLU A 168 8.78 13.69 16.66
N ASN A 169 7.98 14.60 16.13
CA ASN A 169 7.26 15.59 16.93
C ASN A 169 5.91 15.06 17.42
N GLU A 170 5.23 14.22 16.62
CA GLU A 170 3.92 13.66 16.95
C GLU A 170 4.01 12.27 17.59
N ALA A 171 5.08 11.51 17.32
CA ALA A 171 5.32 10.17 17.88
C ALA A 171 6.77 9.99 18.36
N PRO A 172 7.26 10.84 19.30
CA PRO A 172 8.67 10.89 19.67
C PRO A 172 9.21 9.56 20.21
N ASN A 173 8.43 8.84 21.01
CA ASN A 173 8.87 7.58 21.60
C ASN A 173 8.90 6.43 20.56
N THR A 174 7.91 6.38 19.68
CA THR A 174 7.85 5.38 18.61
C THR A 174 8.97 5.60 17.60
N VAL A 175 9.27 6.86 17.24
CA VAL A 175 10.39 7.22 16.37
C VAL A 175 11.73 6.89 17.06
N ALA A 176 11.90 7.20 18.34
CA ALA A 176 13.10 6.84 19.08
C ALA A 176 13.32 5.32 19.10
N ASN A 177 12.25 4.55 19.29
CA ASN A 177 12.30 3.09 19.23
C ASN A 177 12.73 2.59 17.85
N PHE A 178 12.10 3.09 16.78
CA PHE A 178 12.39 2.66 15.41
C PHE A 178 13.84 2.99 15.03
N ILE A 179 14.31 4.22 15.27
CA ILE A 179 15.70 4.64 14.98
C ILE A 179 16.70 3.80 15.79
N SER A 180 16.46 3.59 17.10
CA SER A 180 17.31 2.74 17.92
C SER A 180 17.44 1.32 17.38
N LEU A 181 16.36 0.71 16.90
CA LEU A 181 16.37 -0.62 16.29
C LEU A 181 17.07 -0.63 14.93
N VAL A 182 16.92 0.42 14.11
CA VAL A 182 17.66 0.58 12.85
C VAL A 182 19.17 0.66 13.11
N GLU A 183 19.61 1.47 14.08
CA GLU A 183 21.03 1.62 14.45
C GLU A 183 21.64 0.32 14.98
N GLN A 184 20.82 -0.53 15.62
CA GLN A 184 21.21 -1.88 16.07
C GLN A 184 21.17 -2.92 14.95
N LYS A 185 20.86 -2.54 13.69
CA LYS A 185 20.68 -3.44 12.55
C LYS A 185 19.61 -4.52 12.79
N TYR A 186 18.65 -4.23 13.67
CA TYR A 186 17.61 -5.19 14.06
C TYR A 186 16.74 -5.61 12.89
N TYR A 187 16.49 -4.71 11.93
CA TYR A 187 15.61 -4.94 10.79
C TYR A 187 16.31 -5.66 9.62
N ASP A 188 17.63 -5.74 9.60
CA ASP A 188 18.40 -6.35 8.52
C ASP A 188 18.06 -7.84 8.39
N GLY A 189 17.65 -8.25 7.19
CA GLY A 189 17.22 -9.62 6.89
C GLY A 189 15.77 -9.97 7.26
N LEU A 190 15.03 -9.09 7.94
CA LEU A 190 13.64 -9.35 8.31
C LEU A 190 12.71 -9.27 7.10
N THR A 191 11.62 -10.05 7.16
CA THR A 191 10.65 -10.18 6.07
C THR A 191 9.44 -9.27 6.24
N PHE A 192 8.80 -8.94 5.12
CA PHE A 192 7.42 -8.48 5.08
C PHE A 192 6.51 -9.71 5.13
N HIS A 193 6.26 -10.19 6.33
CA HIS A 193 5.56 -11.46 6.59
C HIS A 193 4.05 -11.43 6.33
N ARG A 194 3.48 -10.22 6.15
CA ARG A 194 2.06 -10.02 5.82
C ARG A 194 1.94 -8.82 4.88
N VAL A 195 1.56 -9.09 3.63
CA VAL A 195 1.33 -8.07 2.60
C VAL A 195 -0.03 -8.35 2.00
N LEU A 196 -0.99 -7.49 2.28
CA LEU A 196 -2.37 -7.62 1.83
C LEU A 196 -2.69 -6.49 0.85
N PRO A 197 -2.87 -6.81 -0.44
CA PRO A 197 -3.27 -5.84 -1.44
C PRO A 197 -4.51 -5.05 -1.02
N GLY A 198 -4.56 -3.77 -1.37
CA GLY A 198 -5.64 -2.86 -0.97
C GLY A 198 -5.65 -2.50 0.51
N PHE A 199 -4.61 -2.87 1.26
CA PHE A 199 -4.54 -2.59 2.69
C PHE A 199 -3.14 -2.13 3.13
N MET A 200 -2.19 -3.06 3.39
CA MET A 200 -0.88 -2.70 3.93
C MET A 200 0.18 -3.80 3.75
N ALA A 201 1.46 -3.43 3.88
CA ALA A 201 2.60 -4.32 4.03
C ALA A 201 3.14 -4.24 5.47
N GLN A 202 3.20 -5.37 6.18
CA GLN A 202 3.66 -5.47 7.57
C GLN A 202 4.97 -6.25 7.67
N GLY A 203 5.95 -5.65 8.34
CA GLY A 203 7.27 -6.21 8.60
C GLY A 203 7.76 -6.02 10.03
N GLY A 204 9.06 -6.24 10.26
CA GLY A 204 9.70 -5.98 11.57
C GLY A 204 9.53 -7.08 12.62
N CYS A 205 9.01 -8.26 12.23
CA CYS A 205 8.92 -9.43 13.10
C CYS A 205 10.19 -10.30 12.98
N PRO A 206 10.99 -10.49 14.05
CA PRO A 206 12.24 -11.28 13.96
C PRO A 206 12.00 -12.78 13.68
N ILE A 207 10.80 -13.29 13.99
CA ILE A 207 10.42 -14.69 13.73
C ILE A 207 9.78 -14.82 12.33
N GLY A 208 9.33 -13.72 11.70
CA GLY A 208 8.72 -13.72 10.38
C GLY A 208 7.30 -14.27 10.31
N ASN A 209 6.58 -14.36 11.43
CA ASN A 209 5.21 -14.88 11.51
C ASN A 209 4.23 -13.96 12.26
N GLY A 210 4.66 -12.76 12.65
CA GLY A 210 3.86 -11.78 13.38
C GLY A 210 3.85 -11.93 14.91
N SER A 211 4.49 -12.96 15.48
CA SER A 211 4.47 -13.18 16.94
C SER A 211 5.73 -12.67 17.67
N GLY A 212 6.77 -12.28 16.94
CA GLY A 212 8.04 -11.83 17.52
C GLY A 212 8.14 -10.32 17.74
N GLY A 213 9.09 -9.91 18.58
CA GLY A 213 9.38 -8.51 18.89
C GLY A 213 10.75 -8.33 19.53
N PRO A 214 11.10 -7.10 19.96
CA PRO A 214 12.43 -6.77 20.46
C PRO A 214 12.68 -7.18 21.91
N GLY A 215 11.78 -7.92 22.53
CA GLY A 215 11.87 -8.33 23.94
C GLY A 215 11.32 -7.29 24.93
N TYR A 216 10.71 -6.23 24.44
CA TYR A 216 10.03 -5.19 25.23
C TYR A 216 8.87 -4.59 24.43
N LYS A 217 8.05 -3.79 25.09
CA LYS A 217 6.94 -3.05 24.47
C LYS A 217 7.15 -1.55 24.64
N ILE A 218 6.42 -0.76 23.86
CA ILE A 218 6.37 0.70 23.95
C ILE A 218 4.92 1.16 24.07
N PRO A 219 4.66 2.30 24.74
CA PRO A 219 3.33 2.88 24.82
C PRO A 219 2.86 3.37 23.44
N CYS A 220 1.54 3.37 23.25
CA CYS A 220 0.91 3.96 22.07
C CYS A 220 0.90 5.50 22.17
N GLU A 221 1.15 6.17 21.05
CA GLU A 221 1.06 7.63 20.91
C GLU A 221 -0.08 8.04 19.95
N CYS A 222 -1.05 7.13 19.72
CA CYS A 222 -2.19 7.36 18.83
C CYS A 222 -3.39 8.08 19.48
N GLY A 223 -3.35 8.31 20.79
CA GLY A 223 -4.39 9.02 21.55
C GLY A 223 -4.08 10.50 21.80
N GLU A 224 -2.93 10.98 21.39
CA GLU A 224 -2.54 12.37 21.55
C GLU A 224 -3.35 13.29 20.61
N GLU A 225 -3.58 14.53 21.01
CA GLU A 225 -4.39 15.48 20.24
C GLU A 225 -3.81 15.75 18.85
N ASN A 226 -2.49 15.71 18.72
CA ASN A 226 -1.74 15.93 17.48
C ASN A 226 -1.43 14.64 16.69
N HIS A 227 -2.06 13.50 17.03
CA HIS A 227 -1.81 12.26 16.27
C HIS A 227 -2.09 12.40 14.77
N ARG A 228 -1.30 11.70 13.97
CA ARG A 228 -1.45 11.66 12.51
C ARG A 228 -2.44 10.58 12.08
N HIS A 229 -2.94 10.69 10.85
CA HIS A 229 -3.92 9.77 10.27
C HIS A 229 -3.30 8.84 9.23
N HIS A 230 -3.99 7.74 8.93
CA HIS A 230 -3.52 6.73 7.98
C HIS A 230 -3.95 7.07 6.55
N PHE A 231 -3.07 7.70 5.81
CA PHE A 231 -3.16 7.92 4.36
C PHE A 231 -2.34 6.86 3.61
N ALA A 232 -2.33 6.89 2.26
CA ALA A 232 -1.41 6.04 1.50
C ALA A 232 0.04 6.36 1.85
N GLY A 233 0.86 5.32 1.96
CA GLY A 233 2.28 5.42 2.31
C GLY A 233 2.56 5.69 3.78
N THR A 234 1.56 5.68 4.66
CA THR A 234 1.76 5.90 6.10
C THR A 234 2.48 4.74 6.75
N LEU A 235 3.53 5.02 7.54
CA LEU A 235 4.20 4.08 8.43
C LEU A 235 3.56 4.13 9.80
N SER A 236 3.11 2.97 10.30
CA SER A 236 2.39 2.86 11.57
C SER A 236 2.83 1.65 12.38
N MET A 237 2.72 1.75 13.72
CA MET A 237 3.14 0.69 14.63
C MET A 237 2.10 -0.42 14.70
N ALA A 238 2.52 -1.65 14.39
CA ALA A 238 1.69 -2.84 14.59
C ALA A 238 1.75 -3.29 16.06
N HIS A 239 0.59 -3.68 16.60
CA HIS A 239 0.46 -4.18 17.96
C HIS A 239 -0.76 -5.08 18.15
N ALA A 240 -0.79 -5.88 19.20
CA ALA A 240 -1.88 -6.81 19.56
C ALA A 240 -2.86 -6.21 20.61
N GLY A 241 -2.82 -4.91 20.82
CA GLY A 241 -3.64 -4.16 21.77
C GLY A 241 -2.89 -2.91 22.24
N LYS A 242 -3.56 -2.07 23.05
CA LYS A 242 -2.96 -0.83 23.57
C LYS A 242 -1.65 -1.13 24.28
N ASP A 243 -0.63 -0.29 24.01
CA ASP A 243 0.69 -0.32 24.66
C ASP A 243 1.46 -1.65 24.50
N THR A 244 1.20 -2.38 23.40
CA THR A 244 1.92 -3.62 23.07
C THR A 244 2.75 -3.52 21.78
N GLY A 245 3.01 -2.31 21.29
CA GLY A 245 3.92 -2.05 20.20
C GLY A 245 5.35 -2.48 20.53
N GLY A 246 6.13 -2.86 19.53
CA GLY A 246 7.52 -3.29 19.71
C GLY A 246 8.37 -2.95 18.50
N SER A 247 8.69 -3.95 17.66
CA SER A 247 9.45 -3.74 16.43
C SER A 247 8.62 -3.83 15.16
N GLN A 248 7.40 -4.39 15.22
CA GLN A 248 6.59 -4.60 14.04
C GLN A 248 5.93 -3.29 13.59
N PHE A 249 6.00 -3.03 12.30
CA PHE A 249 5.37 -1.87 11.65
C PHE A 249 4.63 -2.29 10.39
N PHE A 250 3.77 -1.41 9.90
CA PHE A 250 3.15 -1.58 8.61
C PHE A 250 3.14 -0.28 7.81
N MET A 251 3.14 -0.42 6.49
CA MET A 251 3.01 0.68 5.53
C MET A 251 1.71 0.48 4.74
N THR A 252 0.90 1.52 4.66
CA THR A 252 -0.42 1.45 4.00
C THR A 252 -0.30 1.69 2.50
N PHE A 253 -1.03 0.90 1.68
CA PHE A 253 -1.12 1.12 0.24
C PHE A 253 -2.13 2.20 -0.13
N ARG A 254 -3.12 2.42 0.70
CA ARG A 254 -4.20 3.41 0.52
C ARG A 254 -4.67 3.94 1.87
N PRO A 255 -5.53 4.99 1.92
CA PRO A 255 -6.10 5.46 3.17
C PRO A 255 -6.85 4.37 3.94
N THR A 256 -6.53 4.24 5.25
CA THR A 256 -7.12 3.23 6.15
C THR A 256 -7.69 3.88 7.41
N PRO A 257 -8.74 4.71 7.29
CA PRO A 257 -9.24 5.56 8.39
C PRO A 257 -9.78 4.76 9.58
N HIS A 258 -10.07 3.48 9.42
CA HIS A 258 -10.50 2.58 10.51
C HIS A 258 -9.39 2.28 11.53
N LEU A 259 -8.12 2.60 11.19
CA LEU A 259 -6.96 2.46 12.07
C LEU A 259 -6.63 3.77 12.83
N ASP A 260 -7.24 4.90 12.46
CA ASP A 260 -7.01 6.20 13.09
C ASP A 260 -7.34 6.14 14.58
N GLY A 261 -6.45 6.69 15.42
CA GLY A 261 -6.60 6.68 16.87
C GLY A 261 -6.41 5.30 17.54
N LYS A 262 -6.08 4.26 16.77
CA LYS A 262 -5.84 2.89 17.28
C LYS A 262 -4.39 2.46 17.15
N HIS A 263 -3.73 2.87 16.08
CA HIS A 263 -2.32 2.59 15.83
C HIS A 263 -1.52 3.89 15.74
N THR A 264 -0.32 3.91 16.28
CA THR A 264 0.56 5.07 16.23
C THR A 264 1.14 5.25 14.84
N VAL A 265 0.70 6.29 14.15
CA VAL A 265 1.33 6.76 12.92
C VAL A 265 2.61 7.49 13.29
N PHE A 266 3.77 7.05 12.78
CA PHE A 266 5.06 7.62 13.15
C PHE A 266 5.97 7.96 11.96
N GLY A 267 5.45 7.84 10.72
CA GLY A 267 6.19 8.21 9.52
C GLY A 267 5.38 8.03 8.24
N ARG A 268 6.06 8.29 7.12
CA ARG A 268 5.51 8.10 5.78
C ARG A 268 6.61 7.76 4.78
N VAL A 269 6.25 7.05 3.73
CA VAL A 269 7.08 6.84 2.54
C VAL A 269 7.13 8.16 1.77
N VAL A 270 8.33 8.64 1.44
CA VAL A 270 8.56 9.84 0.63
C VAL A 270 9.19 9.53 -0.73
N GLU A 271 9.91 8.39 -0.84
CA GLU A 271 10.41 7.85 -2.12
C GLU A 271 10.25 6.33 -2.14
N GLY A 272 10.12 5.76 -3.34
CA GLY A 272 10.01 4.30 -3.52
C GLY A 272 8.56 3.82 -3.57
N TRP A 273 7.62 4.63 -4.02
CA TRP A 273 6.20 4.25 -4.14
C TRP A 273 5.99 3.00 -5.01
N THR A 274 6.73 2.88 -6.10
CA THR A 274 6.71 1.69 -6.96
C THR A 274 7.18 0.46 -6.19
N THR A 275 8.30 0.58 -5.45
CA THR A 275 8.83 -0.48 -4.59
C THR A 275 7.81 -0.94 -3.55
N LEU A 276 7.06 0.00 -2.95
CA LEU A 276 6.01 -0.34 -1.99
C LEU A 276 4.90 -1.19 -2.64
N GLY A 277 4.44 -0.82 -3.84
CA GLY A 277 3.41 -1.55 -4.59
C GLY A 277 3.88 -2.92 -5.10
N GLU A 278 5.19 -3.08 -5.37
CA GLU A 278 5.79 -4.33 -5.87
C GLU A 278 6.11 -5.35 -4.78
N LEU A 279 5.92 -5.01 -3.48
CA LEU A 279 6.12 -5.97 -2.40
C LEU A 279 5.21 -7.19 -2.58
N GLN A 280 5.83 -8.37 -2.57
CA GLN A 280 5.17 -9.64 -2.82
C GLN A 280 3.97 -9.86 -1.87
N SER A 281 2.79 -10.06 -2.43
CA SER A 281 1.58 -10.36 -1.66
C SER A 281 1.76 -11.63 -0.83
N ILE A 282 1.62 -11.52 0.49
CA ILE A 282 1.72 -12.61 1.46
C ILE A 282 0.51 -12.53 2.40
N ASN A 283 -0.40 -13.48 2.27
CA ASN A 283 -1.51 -13.64 3.19
C ASN A 283 -1.22 -14.81 4.15
N PRO A 284 -0.96 -14.57 5.45
CA PRO A 284 -0.63 -15.63 6.41
C PRO A 284 -1.73 -16.69 6.58
N ASN A 285 -2.97 -16.34 6.21
CA ASN A 285 -4.13 -17.23 6.31
C ASN A 285 -4.34 -18.10 5.05
N GLN A 286 -3.50 -17.93 4.03
CA GLN A 286 -3.59 -18.66 2.76
C GLN A 286 -2.27 -19.37 2.46
N PRO A 287 -2.30 -20.66 2.08
CA PRO A 287 -1.09 -21.35 1.64
C PRO A 287 -0.50 -20.65 0.41
N THR A 288 0.73 -20.20 0.51
CA THR A 288 1.46 -19.63 -0.63
C THR A 288 2.80 -20.33 -0.82
N ARG A 289 3.26 -20.42 -2.08
CA ARG A 289 4.63 -20.83 -2.42
C ARG A 289 5.56 -19.63 -2.61
N GLN A 290 5.00 -18.44 -2.57
CA GLN A 290 5.75 -17.20 -2.74
C GLN A 290 6.63 -16.95 -1.51
N GLN A 291 7.84 -16.45 -1.75
CA GLN A 291 8.73 -16.06 -0.68
C GLN A 291 8.46 -14.59 -0.33
N PRO A 292 8.35 -14.24 0.96
CA PRO A 292 8.18 -12.86 1.35
C PRO A 292 9.43 -12.04 1.01
N ASP A 293 9.21 -10.79 0.58
CA ASP A 293 10.28 -9.82 0.43
C ASP A 293 10.96 -9.52 1.76
N LYS A 294 12.22 -9.07 1.66
CA LYS A 294 13.08 -8.81 2.82
C LYS A 294 13.55 -7.37 2.84
N ILE A 295 13.78 -6.89 4.04
CA ILE A 295 14.61 -5.72 4.30
C ILE A 295 16.05 -6.20 4.26
N LEU A 296 16.81 -5.84 3.23
CA LEU A 296 18.21 -6.21 3.11
C LEU A 296 19.06 -5.42 4.11
N GLN A 297 18.75 -4.12 4.22
CA GLN A 297 19.40 -3.21 5.16
C GLN A 297 18.46 -2.05 5.51
N ALA A 298 18.47 -1.64 6.77
CA ALA A 298 17.86 -0.40 7.25
C ALA A 298 18.95 0.59 7.68
N THR A 299 18.88 1.84 7.21
CA THR A 299 19.92 2.85 7.48
C THR A 299 19.28 4.20 7.82
N VAL A 300 19.75 4.83 8.91
CA VAL A 300 19.38 6.21 9.23
C VAL A 300 20.11 7.15 8.27
N VAL A 301 19.34 7.86 7.44
CA VAL A 301 19.87 8.82 6.44
C VAL A 301 20.06 10.20 7.06
N ARG A 302 19.11 10.59 7.88
CA ARG A 302 19.10 11.87 8.62
C ARG A 302 18.41 11.66 9.96
N LYS A 303 18.95 12.30 11.00
CA LYS A 303 18.32 12.39 12.33
C LYS A 303 18.65 13.73 12.99
N SER A 304 17.85 14.13 13.97
CA SER A 304 18.15 15.26 14.84
C SER A 304 19.19 14.87 15.90
N GLU A 305 19.63 15.84 16.72
CA GLU A 305 20.55 15.59 17.84
C GLU A 305 19.87 15.00 19.09
N ARG A 306 18.60 14.59 18.98
CA ARG A 306 17.85 13.97 20.08
C ARG A 306 18.46 12.63 20.50
N ASP A 307 18.29 12.27 21.78
CA ASP A 307 18.60 10.92 22.26
C ASP A 307 17.45 9.96 21.89
N TYR A 308 17.74 9.04 20.97
CA TYR A 308 16.75 8.06 20.49
C TYR A 308 16.70 6.82 21.38
N LYS A 309 16.41 7.03 22.66
CA LYS A 309 16.16 5.98 23.65
C LYS A 309 14.66 5.86 23.92
N PRO A 310 14.01 4.73 23.56
CA PRO A 310 12.59 4.58 23.81
C PRO A 310 12.29 4.37 25.30
N ASN A 311 11.19 4.96 25.76
CA ASN A 311 10.55 4.57 27.00
C ASN A 311 9.87 3.22 26.77
N LYS A 312 10.18 2.24 27.60
CA LYS A 312 9.64 0.86 27.50
C LYS A 312 8.56 0.66 28.55
N VAL A 313 7.61 -0.21 28.24
CA VAL A 313 6.61 -0.73 29.18
C VAL A 313 6.76 -2.25 29.28
N ASP A 314 6.37 -2.81 30.41
CA ASP A 314 6.48 -4.24 30.69
C ASP A 314 5.43 -5.08 29.94
#